data_258196ac2922600d8914216196ba7082
#
_entry.id   258196ac2922600d8914216196ba7082
#
_cell.length_a   1.000
_cell.length_b   1.000
_cell.length_c   1.000
_cell.angle_alpha   90.00
_cell.angle_beta   90.00
_cell.angle_gamma   90.00
#
_symmetry.space_group_name_H-M   'P 1'
#
loop_
_entity.id
_entity.type
_entity.pdbx_description
1 polymer ?
#
loop_
_entity_poly.entity_id
_entity_poly.type
_entity_poly.pdbx_seq_one_letter_code
_entity_poly.pdbx_strand_id
1 'polypeptide(L)'
;MKISVALCTYNGERFLNAQIESILDQHLPVDEIIACDDGSTDKTLEILNSYQQKYPDIFKIYVNPSNLKSVKNFEKAISLCSNDIIFLSDQDDIWEKNKTESYISYFNAYPLTMVICSNGYLIDEKGTLQEQYYTLWDIPYLLNNKNINYYHMLATVGNIATGASMAVRKSFVKEIIPFPEVENLHHDEWIAIAAAEKQNFAFLNEKLFRYRLHADQQVGGVCFPKNTSEREKLHHKFDPDYALTSFRDLKVRIRTLNDKQKRLENFLKTQHNQTVKRWLELIKSEKAVFFKKMESEYPLYSLFFKYVYR
;
A
#
# COMPACT_ATOMS: atom_id res chain seq x y z
N MET A 1 8.08 -22.02 -5.12
CA MET A 1 8.66 -20.76 -4.59
C MET A 1 8.56 -20.83 -3.07
N LYS A 2 9.63 -20.45 -2.39
CA LYS A 2 9.67 -20.33 -0.93
C LYS A 2 9.16 -18.96 -0.50
N ILE A 3 8.62 -18.89 0.72
CA ILE A 3 7.88 -17.74 1.22
C ILE A 3 8.55 -17.18 2.48
N SER A 4 8.88 -15.88 2.47
CA SER A 4 9.21 -15.10 3.67
C SER A 4 8.06 -14.17 4.03
N VAL A 5 7.92 -13.88 5.33
CA VAL A 5 7.04 -12.84 5.85
C VAL A 5 7.88 -11.76 6.52
N ALA A 6 7.75 -10.52 6.08
CA ALA A 6 8.31 -9.33 6.71
C ALA A 6 7.26 -8.77 7.67
N LEU A 7 7.33 -9.18 8.94
CA LEU A 7 6.42 -8.77 10.01
C LEU A 7 7.03 -7.57 10.75
N CYS A 8 6.37 -6.42 10.70
CA CYS A 8 6.78 -5.22 11.43
C CYS A 8 5.92 -4.99 12.66
N THR A 9 6.57 -4.73 13.81
CA THR A 9 5.87 -4.55 15.10
C THR A 9 6.31 -3.28 15.82
N TYR A 10 5.38 -2.64 16.51
CA TYR A 10 5.59 -1.56 17.48
C TYR A 10 4.38 -1.45 18.41
N ASN A 11 4.53 -1.80 19.68
CA ASN A 11 3.47 -1.82 20.71
C ASN A 11 2.20 -2.53 20.23
N GLY A 12 2.38 -3.78 19.78
CA GLY A 12 1.34 -4.59 19.12
C GLY A 12 0.72 -5.68 20.00
N GLU A 13 0.95 -5.69 21.32
CA GLU A 13 0.55 -6.78 22.22
C GLU A 13 -0.91 -7.23 22.08
N ARG A 14 -1.81 -6.29 21.70
CA ARG A 14 -3.25 -6.54 21.63
C ARG A 14 -3.66 -7.49 20.50
N PHE A 15 -2.97 -7.42 19.35
CA PHE A 15 -3.42 -8.08 18.13
C PHE A 15 -2.39 -9.07 17.57
N LEU A 16 -1.14 -8.96 17.98
CA LEU A 16 -0.01 -9.68 17.40
C LEU A 16 -0.17 -11.21 17.43
N ASN A 17 -0.75 -11.77 18.49
CA ASN A 17 -1.01 -13.22 18.55
C ASN A 17 -1.93 -13.68 17.40
N ALA A 18 -3.05 -12.99 17.20
CA ALA A 18 -3.99 -13.35 16.14
C ALA A 18 -3.36 -13.23 14.75
N GLN A 19 -2.53 -12.21 14.54
CA GLN A 19 -1.81 -12.01 13.28
C GLN A 19 -0.81 -13.15 13.04
N ILE A 20 0.05 -13.48 14.00
CA ILE A 20 1.05 -14.55 13.85
C ILE A 20 0.37 -15.91 13.65
N GLU A 21 -0.66 -16.23 14.42
CA GLU A 21 -1.43 -17.46 14.26
C GLU A 21 -2.03 -17.58 12.85
N SER A 22 -2.57 -16.50 12.30
CA SER A 22 -3.13 -16.48 10.94
C SER A 22 -2.05 -16.70 9.86
N ILE A 23 -0.83 -16.25 10.08
CA ILE A 23 0.32 -16.50 9.20
C ILE A 23 0.77 -17.97 9.28
N LEU A 24 0.75 -18.55 10.47
CA LEU A 24 1.16 -19.94 10.67
C LEU A 24 0.10 -20.97 10.20
N ASP A 25 -1.17 -20.57 10.16
CA ASP A 25 -2.33 -21.41 9.76
C ASP A 25 -2.67 -21.30 8.26
N GLN A 26 -1.69 -20.99 7.41
CA GLN A 26 -1.88 -20.92 5.97
C GLN A 26 -1.95 -22.31 5.32
N HIS A 27 -2.83 -22.51 4.30
CA HIS A 27 -2.89 -23.75 3.52
C HIS A 27 -1.54 -24.07 2.84
N LEU A 28 -0.88 -23.07 2.30
CA LEU A 28 0.50 -23.17 1.84
C LEU A 28 1.40 -22.53 2.93
N PRO A 29 2.13 -23.31 3.73
CA PRO A 29 2.93 -22.80 4.84
C PRO A 29 4.00 -21.80 4.42
N VAL A 30 4.34 -20.88 5.31
CA VAL A 30 5.47 -19.97 5.16
C VAL A 30 6.78 -20.64 5.58
N ASP A 31 7.89 -20.33 4.91
CA ASP A 31 9.20 -20.91 5.18
C ASP A 31 10.04 -20.04 6.13
N GLU A 32 9.71 -18.74 6.27
CA GLU A 32 10.47 -17.79 7.07
C GLU A 32 9.57 -16.65 7.56
N ILE A 33 9.72 -16.25 8.82
CA ILE A 33 9.12 -15.04 9.40
C ILE A 33 10.24 -14.16 9.96
N ILE A 34 10.44 -13.00 9.38
CA ILE A 34 11.36 -11.97 9.87
C ILE A 34 10.54 -10.93 10.61
N ALA A 35 10.56 -11.00 11.95
CA ALA A 35 9.91 -10.03 12.81
C ALA A 35 10.88 -8.90 13.15
N CYS A 36 10.57 -7.68 12.68
CA CYS A 36 11.32 -6.46 13.01
C CYS A 36 10.53 -5.62 14.00
N ASP A 37 10.97 -5.60 15.25
CA ASP A 37 10.37 -4.80 16.32
C ASP A 37 11.02 -3.42 16.40
N ASP A 38 10.21 -2.38 16.41
CA ASP A 38 10.64 -0.98 16.34
C ASP A 38 10.81 -0.32 17.72
N GLY A 39 11.22 -1.12 18.70
CA GLY A 39 11.47 -0.67 20.07
C GLY A 39 10.21 -0.66 20.93
N SER A 40 9.41 -1.73 20.89
CA SER A 40 8.21 -1.89 21.70
C SER A 40 8.50 -1.84 23.21
N THR A 41 7.59 -1.25 23.96
CA THR A 41 7.65 -1.11 25.43
C THR A 41 6.55 -1.89 26.16
N ASP A 42 5.65 -2.51 25.42
CA ASP A 42 4.61 -3.42 25.90
C ASP A 42 5.06 -4.88 25.82
N LYS A 43 4.14 -5.84 25.86
CA LYS A 43 4.46 -7.28 25.80
C LYS A 43 4.77 -7.81 24.39
N THR A 44 4.91 -6.96 23.39
CA THR A 44 5.20 -7.38 22.00
C THR A 44 6.41 -8.30 21.92
N LEU A 45 7.53 -7.93 22.56
CA LEU A 45 8.75 -8.74 22.54
C LEU A 45 8.61 -10.07 23.28
N GLU A 46 7.84 -10.13 24.35
CA GLU A 46 7.53 -11.39 25.06
C GLU A 46 6.78 -12.35 24.14
N ILE A 47 5.78 -11.84 23.42
CA ILE A 47 5.00 -12.60 22.43
C ILE A 47 5.91 -13.12 21.31
N LEU A 48 6.69 -12.23 20.67
CA LEU A 48 7.62 -12.63 19.60
C LEU A 48 8.59 -13.72 20.04
N ASN A 49 9.21 -13.55 21.22
CA ASN A 49 10.14 -14.54 21.78
C ASN A 49 9.47 -15.91 22.03
N SER A 50 8.22 -15.94 22.46
CA SER A 50 7.48 -17.19 22.65
C SER A 50 7.28 -17.95 21.32
N TYR A 51 6.98 -17.22 20.24
CA TYR A 51 6.87 -17.83 18.91
C TYR A 51 8.23 -18.27 18.35
N GLN A 52 9.30 -17.51 18.56
CA GLN A 52 10.65 -17.93 18.15
C GLN A 52 11.07 -19.22 18.86
N GLN A 53 10.79 -19.37 20.16
CA GLN A 53 11.07 -20.60 20.88
C GLN A 53 10.27 -21.80 20.36
N LYS A 54 9.02 -21.58 19.95
CA LYS A 54 8.14 -22.62 19.41
C LYS A 54 8.46 -22.99 17.96
N TYR A 55 8.94 -22.03 17.18
CA TYR A 55 9.21 -22.17 15.74
C TYR A 55 10.62 -21.67 15.37
N PRO A 56 11.71 -22.20 15.98
CA PRO A 56 13.08 -21.65 15.85
C PRO A 56 13.62 -21.68 14.41
N ASP A 57 13.16 -22.61 13.58
CA ASP A 57 13.65 -22.78 12.21
C ASP A 57 13.11 -21.75 11.24
N ILE A 58 11.93 -21.19 11.50
CA ILE A 58 11.27 -20.26 10.60
C ILE A 58 11.14 -18.84 11.17
N PHE A 59 11.20 -18.65 12.49
CA PHE A 59 10.92 -17.37 13.14
C PHE A 59 12.22 -16.70 13.62
N LYS A 60 12.50 -15.49 13.12
CA LYS A 60 13.68 -14.70 13.46
C LYS A 60 13.27 -13.29 13.90
N ILE A 61 13.82 -12.82 15.03
CA ILE A 61 13.51 -11.52 15.62
C ILE A 61 14.68 -10.57 15.47
N TYR A 62 14.39 -9.35 15.07
CA TYR A 62 15.32 -8.23 15.00
C TYR A 62 14.71 -7.03 15.73
N VAL A 63 15.38 -6.59 16.80
CA VAL A 63 14.95 -5.40 17.56
C VAL A 63 15.73 -4.19 17.06
N ASN A 64 15.04 -3.10 16.76
CA ASN A 64 15.68 -1.86 16.39
C ASN A 64 16.22 -1.13 17.64
N PRO A 65 17.43 -0.54 17.57
CA PRO A 65 17.99 0.19 18.70
C PRO A 65 17.29 1.53 18.97
N SER A 66 16.52 2.00 17.98
CA SER A 66 15.66 3.19 18.07
C SER A 66 14.48 3.03 17.10
N ASN A 67 13.40 3.76 17.34
CA ASN A 67 12.22 3.73 16.47
C ASN A 67 12.55 4.28 15.08
N LEU A 68 12.54 3.41 14.06
CA LEU A 68 12.80 3.72 12.66
C LEU A 68 11.55 4.22 11.92
N LYS A 69 10.38 4.08 12.52
CA LYS A 69 9.07 4.25 11.94
C LYS A 69 8.76 3.22 10.84
N SER A 70 7.48 3.11 10.48
CA SER A 70 6.95 2.08 9.58
C SER A 70 7.77 1.91 8.30
N VAL A 71 8.07 3.00 7.56
CA VAL A 71 8.75 2.94 6.26
C VAL A 71 10.12 2.27 6.34
N LYS A 72 10.97 2.70 7.28
CA LYS A 72 12.33 2.15 7.44
C LYS A 72 12.34 0.79 8.13
N ASN A 73 11.35 0.52 8.97
CA ASN A 73 11.21 -0.80 9.59
C ASN A 73 10.84 -1.87 8.54
N PHE A 74 9.90 -1.57 7.61
CA PHE A 74 9.61 -2.44 6.47
C PHE A 74 10.79 -2.57 5.51
N GLU A 75 11.51 -1.49 5.19
CA GLU A 75 12.73 -1.57 4.37
C GLU A 75 13.73 -2.57 4.96
N LYS A 76 13.98 -2.49 6.28
CA LYS A 76 14.84 -3.42 6.99
C LYS A 76 14.32 -4.85 6.94
N ALA A 77 13.04 -5.08 7.29
CA ALA A 77 12.45 -6.40 7.31
C ALA A 77 12.50 -7.08 5.93
N ILE A 78 12.15 -6.36 4.86
CA ILE A 78 12.22 -6.85 3.47
C ILE A 78 13.66 -7.20 3.08
N SER A 79 14.65 -6.39 3.49
CA SER A 79 16.06 -6.64 3.17
C SER A 79 16.58 -7.93 3.80
N LEU A 80 16.11 -8.25 5.00
CA LEU A 80 16.50 -9.43 5.78
C LEU A 80 15.82 -10.73 5.30
N CYS A 81 14.70 -10.65 4.62
CA CYS A 81 14.01 -11.82 4.06
C CYS A 81 14.88 -12.52 2.99
N SER A 82 14.91 -13.86 3.00
CA SER A 82 15.81 -14.65 2.16
C SER A 82 15.12 -15.38 1.00
N ASN A 83 13.80 -15.61 1.07
CA ASN A 83 13.08 -16.47 0.14
C ASN A 83 12.54 -15.74 -1.11
N ASP A 84 11.97 -16.50 -2.05
CA ASP A 84 11.57 -16.04 -3.39
C ASP A 84 10.49 -14.96 -3.38
N ILE A 85 9.50 -15.14 -2.50
CA ILE A 85 8.35 -14.23 -2.33
C ILE A 85 8.32 -13.72 -0.89
N ILE A 86 8.19 -12.41 -0.74
CA ILE A 86 8.15 -11.73 0.55
C ILE A 86 6.78 -11.11 0.72
N PHE A 87 6.02 -11.60 1.70
CA PHE A 87 4.77 -10.99 2.14
C PHE A 87 5.05 -9.93 3.19
N LEU A 88 4.44 -8.77 3.06
CA LEU A 88 4.45 -7.74 4.09
C LEU A 88 3.32 -8.03 5.09
N SER A 89 3.59 -7.78 6.36
CA SER A 89 2.61 -7.96 7.43
C SER A 89 2.74 -6.85 8.47
N ASP A 90 1.64 -6.16 8.70
CA ASP A 90 1.43 -5.36 9.89
C ASP A 90 1.08 -6.30 11.07
N GLN A 91 1.07 -5.78 12.30
CA GLN A 91 0.91 -6.57 13.53
C GLN A 91 -0.55 -6.84 13.94
N ASP A 92 -1.53 -6.23 13.26
CA ASP A 92 -2.88 -6.00 13.76
C ASP A 92 -4.00 -6.55 12.87
N ASP A 93 -3.66 -7.18 11.74
CA ASP A 93 -4.61 -7.79 10.81
C ASP A 93 -4.83 -9.30 11.06
N ILE A 94 -5.54 -9.96 10.16
CA ILE A 94 -5.70 -11.42 10.14
C ILE A 94 -5.65 -11.87 8.68
N TRP A 95 -4.82 -12.88 8.35
CA TRP A 95 -4.80 -13.46 7.01
C TRP A 95 -5.90 -14.50 6.82
N GLU A 96 -6.51 -14.56 5.63
CA GLU A 96 -7.33 -15.69 5.22
C GLU A 96 -6.43 -16.89 4.91
N LYS A 97 -6.90 -18.10 5.21
CA LYS A 97 -6.10 -19.35 5.12
C LYS A 97 -5.52 -19.64 3.74
N ASN A 98 -6.15 -19.16 2.68
CA ASN A 98 -5.74 -19.35 1.30
C ASN A 98 -4.89 -18.20 0.74
N LYS A 99 -4.47 -17.22 1.56
CA LYS A 99 -3.75 -16.03 1.07
C LYS A 99 -2.46 -16.41 0.36
N THR A 100 -1.58 -17.16 1.01
CA THR A 100 -0.30 -17.57 0.42
C THR A 100 -0.49 -18.39 -0.85
N GLU A 101 -1.42 -19.34 -0.85
CA GLU A 101 -1.72 -20.19 -2.01
C GLU A 101 -2.22 -19.38 -3.21
N SER A 102 -3.16 -18.45 -3.02
CA SER A 102 -3.67 -17.58 -4.08
C SER A 102 -2.56 -16.72 -4.70
N TYR A 103 -1.70 -16.14 -3.86
CA TYR A 103 -0.58 -15.31 -4.35
C TYR A 103 0.47 -16.11 -5.11
N ILE A 104 0.86 -17.27 -4.59
CA ILE A 104 1.86 -18.13 -5.25
C ILE A 104 1.32 -18.66 -6.58
N SER A 105 0.04 -19.04 -6.63
CA SER A 105 -0.63 -19.43 -7.88
C SER A 105 -0.59 -18.31 -8.92
N TYR A 106 -0.86 -17.07 -8.51
CA TYR A 106 -0.79 -15.93 -9.42
C TYR A 106 0.65 -15.64 -9.88
N PHE A 107 1.63 -15.65 -8.98
CA PHE A 107 3.04 -15.46 -9.35
C PHE A 107 3.54 -16.54 -10.32
N ASN A 108 3.06 -17.80 -10.19
CA ASN A 108 3.39 -18.88 -11.12
C ASN A 108 2.77 -18.63 -12.51
N ALA A 109 1.51 -18.19 -12.55
CA ALA A 109 0.80 -17.93 -13.81
C ALA A 109 1.34 -16.69 -14.55
N TYR A 110 1.84 -15.69 -13.79
CA TYR A 110 2.32 -14.41 -14.32
C TYR A 110 3.76 -14.11 -13.88
N PRO A 111 4.78 -14.72 -14.52
CA PRO A 111 6.19 -14.62 -14.08
C PRO A 111 6.78 -13.21 -14.09
N LEU A 112 6.23 -12.30 -14.89
CA LEU A 112 6.68 -10.90 -14.95
C LEU A 112 6.14 -10.03 -13.82
N THR A 113 5.10 -10.47 -13.10
CA THR A 113 4.57 -9.75 -11.94
C THR A 113 5.58 -9.75 -10.81
N MET A 114 5.91 -8.57 -10.30
CA MET A 114 6.88 -8.36 -9.21
C MET A 114 6.22 -8.03 -7.89
N VAL A 115 5.05 -7.39 -7.92
CA VAL A 115 4.31 -6.97 -6.74
C VAL A 115 2.83 -7.29 -6.92
N ILE A 116 2.23 -7.87 -5.89
CA ILE A 116 0.80 -8.16 -5.84
C ILE A 116 0.22 -7.53 -4.57
N CYS A 117 -0.95 -6.90 -4.69
CA CYS A 117 -1.84 -6.59 -3.57
C CYS A 117 -3.16 -7.34 -3.74
N SER A 118 -3.91 -7.49 -2.66
CA SER A 118 -5.26 -8.07 -2.71
C SER A 118 -6.28 -7.19 -2.02
N ASN A 119 -7.54 -7.52 -2.23
CA ASN A 119 -8.63 -6.96 -1.47
C ASN A 119 -8.74 -7.60 -0.08
N GLY A 120 -9.56 -7.01 0.80
CA GLY A 120 -9.74 -7.48 2.17
C GLY A 120 -11.14 -7.24 2.71
N TYR A 121 -11.46 -7.94 3.79
CA TYR A 121 -12.59 -7.64 4.67
C TYR A 121 -12.18 -6.56 5.68
N LEU A 122 -13.17 -5.94 6.33
CA LEU A 122 -12.94 -5.05 7.45
C LEU A 122 -13.45 -5.68 8.72
N ILE A 123 -12.66 -5.59 9.79
CA ILE A 123 -13.02 -6.09 11.13
C ILE A 123 -12.81 -4.98 12.17
N ASP A 124 -13.53 -5.08 13.28
CA ASP A 124 -13.32 -4.23 14.45
C ASP A 124 -12.15 -4.73 15.33
N GLU A 125 -11.93 -4.05 16.46
CA GLU A 125 -10.91 -4.43 17.44
C GLU A 125 -11.08 -5.86 17.99
N LYS A 126 -12.31 -6.39 18.01
CA LYS A 126 -12.62 -7.75 18.49
C LYS A 126 -12.49 -8.82 17.40
N GLY A 127 -12.19 -8.42 16.15
CA GLY A 127 -12.14 -9.32 15.00
C GLY A 127 -13.50 -9.59 14.35
N THR A 128 -14.53 -8.83 14.72
CA THR A 128 -15.90 -9.00 14.15
C THR A 128 -15.97 -8.28 12.80
N LEU A 129 -16.53 -8.95 11.80
CA LEU A 129 -16.74 -8.37 10.47
C LEU A 129 -17.61 -7.12 10.55
N GLN A 130 -17.16 -6.07 9.89
CA GLN A 130 -17.88 -4.81 9.76
C GLN A 130 -18.84 -4.87 8.58
N GLU A 131 -20.05 -5.35 8.81
CA GLU A 131 -21.04 -5.64 7.77
C GLU A 131 -21.52 -4.41 6.98
N GLN A 132 -21.34 -3.19 7.52
CA GLN A 132 -21.65 -1.95 6.82
C GLN A 132 -20.71 -1.66 5.65
N TYR A 133 -19.56 -2.30 5.60
CA TYR A 133 -18.62 -2.18 4.50
C TYR A 133 -18.74 -3.34 3.52
N TYR A 134 -18.60 -3.03 2.23
CA TYR A 134 -18.61 -4.00 1.15
C TYR A 134 -17.23 -4.63 0.98
N THR A 135 -16.20 -3.80 0.93
CA THR A 135 -14.82 -4.22 0.65
C THR A 135 -13.85 -3.10 1.05
N LEU A 136 -12.55 -3.45 1.17
CA LEU A 136 -11.49 -2.45 1.33
C LEU A 136 -11.32 -1.65 0.03
N TRP A 137 -11.28 -2.31 -1.13
CA TRP A 137 -11.17 -1.68 -2.45
C TRP A 137 -12.19 -2.25 -3.44
N ASP A 138 -12.95 -1.37 -4.11
CA ASP A 138 -13.91 -1.78 -5.15
C ASP A 138 -13.25 -1.68 -6.54
N ILE A 139 -12.26 -2.51 -6.76
CA ILE A 139 -11.43 -2.51 -7.97
C ILE A 139 -12.24 -2.72 -9.25
N PRO A 140 -13.15 -3.71 -9.37
CA PRO A 140 -13.95 -3.92 -10.57
C PRO A 140 -14.76 -2.69 -10.98
N TYR A 141 -15.27 -1.96 -10.02
CA TYR A 141 -16.00 -0.71 -10.29
C TYR A 141 -15.06 0.41 -10.71
N LEU A 142 -13.98 0.63 -9.94
CA LEU A 142 -13.02 1.72 -10.21
C LEU A 142 -12.46 1.66 -11.63
N LEU A 143 -12.46 0.49 -12.23
CA LEU A 143 -11.77 0.20 -13.48
C LEU A 143 -12.72 -0.21 -14.60
N ASN A 144 -14.04 -0.26 -14.34
CA ASN A 144 -15.10 -0.48 -15.33
C ASN A 144 -14.75 -1.59 -16.36
N ASN A 145 -14.16 -2.70 -15.92
CA ASN A 145 -13.64 -3.78 -16.77
C ASN A 145 -12.63 -3.33 -17.85
N LYS A 146 -12.04 -2.15 -17.70
CA LYS A 146 -10.96 -1.65 -18.58
C LYS A 146 -9.62 -2.21 -18.11
N ASN A 147 -8.65 -2.29 -19.02
CA ASN A 147 -7.26 -2.54 -18.66
C ASN A 147 -6.75 -1.39 -17.79
N ILE A 148 -6.39 -1.72 -16.56
CA ILE A 148 -5.96 -0.76 -15.56
C ILE A 148 -4.57 -0.25 -15.89
N ASN A 149 -4.40 1.06 -16.01
CA ASN A 149 -3.10 1.66 -15.85
C ASN A 149 -2.84 1.92 -14.37
N TYR A 150 -2.32 0.91 -13.66
CA TYR A 150 -2.01 1.01 -12.23
C TYR A 150 -1.03 2.15 -11.94
N TYR A 151 -0.05 2.37 -12.81
CA TYR A 151 0.92 3.45 -12.62
C TYR A 151 0.25 4.83 -12.64
N HIS A 152 -0.61 5.07 -13.62
CA HIS A 152 -1.36 6.32 -13.67
C HIS A 152 -2.24 6.50 -12.43
N MET A 153 -2.96 5.48 -12.02
CA MET A 153 -3.84 5.52 -10.85
C MET A 153 -3.07 5.82 -9.56
N LEU A 154 -2.03 5.03 -9.25
CA LEU A 154 -1.21 5.19 -8.04
C LEU A 154 -0.50 6.54 -8.02
N ALA A 155 0.07 6.95 -9.14
CA ALA A 155 0.85 8.17 -9.25
C ALA A 155 0.01 9.45 -9.14
N THR A 156 -1.17 9.48 -9.77
CA THR A 156 -1.94 10.72 -9.97
C THR A 156 -3.24 10.80 -9.18
N VAL A 157 -3.90 9.65 -8.93
CA VAL A 157 -5.21 9.59 -8.26
C VAL A 157 -5.04 9.31 -6.78
N GLY A 158 -4.53 8.14 -6.41
CA GLY A 158 -4.33 7.77 -5.02
C GLY A 158 -3.76 6.37 -4.84
N ASN A 159 -3.23 6.11 -3.65
CA ASN A 159 -2.70 4.81 -3.30
C ASN A 159 -3.85 3.82 -3.07
N ILE A 160 -3.87 2.75 -3.88
CA ILE A 160 -4.77 1.59 -3.71
C ILE A 160 -4.03 0.38 -3.15
N ALA A 161 -2.72 0.47 -3.01
CA ALA A 161 -1.91 -0.55 -2.37
C ALA A 161 -2.05 -0.45 -0.84
N THR A 162 -2.08 -1.60 -0.18
CA THR A 162 -2.10 -1.70 1.27
C THR A 162 -0.99 -2.65 1.68
N GLY A 163 -0.07 -2.20 2.54
CA GLY A 163 1.07 -2.99 2.99
C GLY A 163 0.67 -4.37 3.49
N ALA A 164 -0.36 -4.43 4.35
CA ALA A 164 -0.93 -5.68 4.88
C ALA A 164 -1.38 -6.69 3.81
N SER A 165 -1.67 -6.21 2.58
CA SER A 165 -2.06 -7.08 1.47
C SER A 165 -0.92 -7.38 0.51
N MET A 166 0.27 -6.79 0.69
CA MET A 166 1.31 -6.79 -0.33
C MET A 166 2.21 -8.04 -0.27
N ALA A 167 2.57 -8.55 -1.45
CA ALA A 167 3.68 -9.48 -1.61
C ALA A 167 4.61 -9.04 -2.75
N VAL A 168 5.92 -9.24 -2.57
CA VAL A 168 6.99 -8.76 -3.46
C VAL A 168 7.91 -9.91 -3.83
N ARG A 169 8.31 -10.05 -5.12
CA ARG A 169 9.38 -10.96 -5.50
C ARG A 169 10.72 -10.49 -4.95
N LYS A 170 11.49 -11.39 -4.36
CA LYS A 170 12.84 -11.11 -3.85
C LYS A 170 13.75 -10.49 -4.91
N SER A 171 13.62 -10.91 -6.17
CA SER A 171 14.41 -10.36 -7.29
C SER A 171 14.19 -8.86 -7.51
N PHE A 172 13.01 -8.33 -7.12
CA PHE A 172 12.66 -6.92 -7.27
C PHE A 172 13.16 -6.04 -6.11
N VAL A 173 13.50 -6.64 -4.96
CA VAL A 173 13.91 -5.90 -3.75
C VAL A 173 15.06 -4.92 -4.01
N LYS A 174 16.08 -5.35 -4.77
CA LYS A 174 17.22 -4.49 -5.12
C LYS A 174 16.88 -3.24 -5.95
N GLU A 175 15.70 -3.22 -6.56
CA GLU A 175 15.24 -2.10 -7.37
C GLU A 175 14.45 -1.07 -6.55
N ILE A 176 13.92 -1.48 -5.41
CA ILE A 176 13.11 -0.62 -4.53
C ILE A 176 13.87 -0.13 -3.30
N ILE A 177 14.90 -0.82 -2.86
CA ILE A 177 15.73 -0.44 -1.70
C ILE A 177 17.01 0.27 -2.21
N PRO A 178 17.41 1.40 -1.58
CA PRO A 178 16.76 2.04 -0.43
C PRO A 178 15.47 2.77 -0.81
N PHE A 179 14.51 2.80 0.11
CA PHE A 179 13.27 3.56 -0.10
C PHE A 179 13.57 5.07 -0.14
N PRO A 180 12.99 5.82 -1.10
CA PRO A 180 13.20 7.26 -1.19
C PRO A 180 12.54 7.98 -0.02
N GLU A 181 13.27 8.89 0.61
CA GLU A 181 12.77 9.69 1.73
C GLU A 181 11.94 10.89 1.22
N VAL A 182 10.87 10.61 0.51
CA VAL A 182 9.89 11.60 0.08
C VAL A 182 8.89 11.82 1.21
N GLU A 183 8.62 13.07 1.52
CA GLU A 183 7.68 13.45 2.59
C GLU A 183 6.29 12.80 2.37
N ASN A 184 5.74 12.18 3.42
CA ASN A 184 4.45 11.48 3.42
C ASN A 184 4.32 10.36 2.36
N LEU A 185 5.43 9.77 1.93
CA LEU A 185 5.44 8.57 1.10
C LEU A 185 5.51 7.34 2.00
N HIS A 186 4.52 6.47 1.89
CA HIS A 186 4.49 5.18 2.60
C HIS A 186 5.22 4.10 1.81
N HIS A 187 5.67 3.05 2.50
CA HIS A 187 6.41 1.94 1.90
C HIS A 187 5.60 1.20 0.83
N ASP A 188 4.31 1.00 1.07
CA ASP A 188 3.38 0.33 0.16
C ASP A 188 3.13 1.14 -1.12
N GLU A 189 2.92 2.46 -0.99
CA GLU A 189 2.79 3.38 -2.13
C GLU A 189 4.06 3.36 -3.00
N TRP A 190 5.24 3.43 -2.37
CA TRP A 190 6.51 3.40 -3.10
C TRP A 190 6.72 2.09 -3.86
N ILE A 191 6.54 0.95 -3.19
CA ILE A 191 6.73 -0.38 -3.79
C ILE A 191 5.76 -0.58 -4.96
N ALA A 192 4.49 -0.20 -4.77
CA ALA A 192 3.46 -0.31 -5.80
C ALA A 192 3.74 0.58 -7.01
N ILE A 193 4.14 1.85 -6.81
CA ILE A 193 4.51 2.78 -7.89
C ILE A 193 5.71 2.26 -8.68
N ALA A 194 6.76 1.79 -7.99
CA ALA A 194 7.95 1.28 -8.63
C ALA A 194 7.67 0.04 -9.51
N ALA A 195 6.78 -0.84 -9.08
CA ALA A 195 6.37 -2.00 -9.87
C ALA A 195 5.41 -1.62 -11.00
N ALA A 196 4.43 -0.75 -10.73
CA ALA A 196 3.44 -0.34 -11.71
C ALA A 196 4.05 0.48 -12.87
N GLU A 197 5.09 1.27 -12.60
CA GLU A 197 5.86 1.99 -13.62
C GLU A 197 6.43 1.04 -14.70
N LYS A 198 6.79 -0.18 -14.29
CA LYS A 198 7.31 -1.24 -15.16
C LYS A 198 6.24 -2.23 -15.64
N GLN A 199 4.97 -1.95 -15.38
CA GLN A 199 3.83 -2.84 -15.66
C GLN A 199 3.91 -4.21 -14.95
N ASN A 200 4.58 -4.27 -13.80
CA ASN A 200 4.84 -5.47 -13.01
C ASN A 200 4.06 -5.51 -11.69
N PHE A 201 3.03 -4.66 -11.56
CA PHE A 201 2.11 -4.62 -10.43
C PHE A 201 0.78 -5.29 -10.80
N ALA A 202 0.23 -6.08 -9.88
CA ALA A 202 -1.10 -6.67 -10.02
C ALA A 202 -1.94 -6.48 -8.75
N PHE A 203 -3.26 -6.47 -8.92
CA PHE A 203 -4.21 -6.42 -7.83
C PHE A 203 -5.19 -7.59 -7.94
N LEU A 204 -5.24 -8.44 -6.90
CA LEU A 204 -6.21 -9.53 -6.78
C LEU A 204 -7.48 -8.99 -6.12
N ASN A 205 -8.62 -9.15 -6.80
CA ASN A 205 -9.90 -8.73 -6.22
C ASN A 205 -10.42 -9.69 -5.13
N GLU A 206 -9.72 -10.80 -4.92
CA GLU A 206 -10.01 -11.72 -3.81
C GLU A 206 -9.75 -11.06 -2.47
N LYS A 207 -10.62 -11.33 -1.49
CA LYS A 207 -10.47 -10.85 -0.13
C LYS A 207 -9.64 -11.85 0.66
N LEU A 208 -8.34 -11.59 0.75
CA LEU A 208 -7.36 -12.53 1.28
C LEU A 208 -6.82 -12.16 2.66
N PHE A 209 -7.37 -11.12 3.27
CA PHE A 209 -7.07 -10.73 4.64
C PHE A 209 -8.22 -9.94 5.25
N ARG A 210 -8.18 -9.74 6.57
CA ARG A 210 -9.11 -8.93 7.35
C ARG A 210 -8.37 -7.76 7.91
N TYR A 211 -8.67 -6.56 7.39
CA TYR A 211 -8.09 -5.30 7.82
C TYR A 211 -8.79 -4.83 9.08
N ARG A 212 -8.02 -4.63 10.16
CA ARG A 212 -8.56 -4.20 11.45
C ARG A 212 -8.68 -2.70 11.53
N LEU A 213 -9.82 -2.23 12.04
CA LEU A 213 -10.08 -0.83 12.35
C LEU A 213 -9.97 -0.61 13.85
N HIS A 214 -9.02 0.23 14.29
CA HIS A 214 -8.84 0.62 15.68
C HIS A 214 -8.24 2.03 15.82
N ALA A 215 -8.32 2.60 17.04
CA ALA A 215 -7.95 4.01 17.26
C ALA A 215 -6.44 4.30 17.11
N ASP A 216 -5.59 3.28 17.32
CA ASP A 216 -4.13 3.44 17.34
C ASP A 216 -3.47 3.24 15.97
N GLN A 217 -4.24 3.13 14.87
CA GLN A 217 -3.72 2.95 13.52
C GLN A 217 -2.96 4.19 13.05
N GLN A 218 -1.79 3.99 12.44
CA GLN A 218 -1.02 5.09 11.84
C GLN A 218 -1.70 5.67 10.60
N VAL A 219 -2.33 4.82 9.79
CA VAL A 219 -3.03 5.21 8.55
C VAL A 219 -4.33 4.41 8.46
N GLY A 220 -5.46 5.09 8.37
CA GLY A 220 -6.74 4.45 8.10
C GLY A 220 -6.86 4.05 6.63
N GLY A 221 -7.29 2.83 6.35
CA GLY A 221 -7.61 2.37 5.01
C GLY A 221 -8.84 3.07 4.43
N VAL A 222 -8.96 3.08 3.10
CA VAL A 222 -10.22 3.46 2.44
C VAL A 222 -11.17 2.28 2.51
N CYS A 223 -12.37 2.52 3.04
CA CYS A 223 -13.38 1.48 3.22
C CYS A 223 -14.57 1.78 2.33
N PHE A 224 -14.91 0.87 1.42
CA PHE A 224 -16.06 1.02 0.53
C PHE A 224 -17.34 0.54 1.23
N PRO A 225 -18.28 1.44 1.58
CA PRO A 225 -19.51 1.09 2.27
C PRO A 225 -20.50 0.35 1.37
N LYS A 226 -21.42 -0.41 1.97
CA LYS A 226 -22.56 -0.99 1.24
C LYS A 226 -23.56 0.08 0.77
N ASN A 227 -23.62 1.21 1.46
CA ASN A 227 -24.46 2.35 1.08
C ASN A 227 -24.02 2.89 -0.29
N THR A 228 -24.93 2.84 -1.27
CA THR A 228 -24.67 3.18 -2.67
C THR A 228 -24.21 4.64 -2.83
N SER A 229 -24.87 5.59 -2.16
CA SER A 229 -24.53 7.02 -2.29
C SER A 229 -23.15 7.37 -1.73
N GLU A 230 -22.76 6.76 -0.61
CA GLU A 230 -21.41 6.94 -0.04
C GLU A 230 -20.35 6.25 -0.88
N ARG A 231 -20.66 5.06 -1.41
CA ARG A 231 -19.77 4.33 -2.31
C ARG A 231 -19.51 5.09 -3.60
N GLU A 232 -20.52 5.70 -4.21
CA GLU A 232 -20.39 6.53 -5.41
C GLU A 232 -19.44 7.72 -5.21
N LYS A 233 -19.46 8.35 -4.02
CA LYS A 233 -18.51 9.44 -3.71
C LYS A 233 -17.05 8.95 -3.70
N LEU A 234 -16.79 7.74 -3.19
CA LEU A 234 -15.47 7.14 -3.22
C LEU A 234 -15.08 6.72 -4.65
N HIS A 235 -16.01 6.19 -5.43
CA HIS A 235 -15.79 5.90 -6.85
C HIS A 235 -15.32 7.15 -7.58
N HIS A 236 -16.03 8.27 -7.44
CA HIS A 236 -15.63 9.54 -8.07
C HIS A 236 -14.24 10.00 -7.64
N LYS A 237 -13.87 9.79 -6.39
CA LYS A 237 -12.56 10.19 -5.86
C LYS A 237 -11.42 9.38 -6.50
N PHE A 238 -11.62 8.08 -6.70
CA PHE A 238 -10.59 7.14 -7.16
C PHE A 238 -10.71 6.76 -8.65
N ASP A 239 -11.74 7.20 -9.37
CA ASP A 239 -11.89 6.95 -10.80
C ASP A 239 -10.92 7.84 -11.60
N PRO A 240 -9.92 7.28 -12.29
CA PRO A 240 -9.00 8.05 -13.12
C PRO A 240 -9.69 8.68 -14.35
N ASP A 241 -10.77 8.05 -14.85
CA ASP A 241 -11.52 8.50 -15.99
C ASP A 241 -12.74 9.39 -15.60
N TYR A 242 -12.92 9.66 -14.29
CA TYR A 242 -14.01 10.50 -13.83
C TYR A 242 -13.91 11.89 -14.46
N ALA A 243 -14.92 12.22 -15.25
CA ALA A 243 -15.01 13.53 -15.88
C ALA A 243 -15.14 14.61 -14.79
N LEU A 244 -14.02 15.21 -14.42
CA LEU A 244 -14.03 16.38 -13.53
C LEU A 244 -14.73 17.53 -14.22
N THR A 245 -16.04 17.67 -13.98
CA THR A 245 -16.91 18.62 -14.67
C THR A 245 -17.12 19.91 -13.89
N SER A 246 -16.79 19.92 -12.59
CA SER A 246 -16.92 21.14 -11.79
C SER A 246 -15.57 21.84 -11.60
N PHE A 247 -15.60 23.16 -11.50
CA PHE A 247 -14.43 23.96 -11.12
C PHE A 247 -13.83 23.49 -9.79
N ARG A 248 -14.68 23.13 -8.83
CA ARG A 248 -14.24 22.64 -7.52
C ARG A 248 -13.42 21.35 -7.63
N ASP A 249 -13.85 20.39 -8.42
CA ASP A 249 -13.18 19.10 -8.57
C ASP A 249 -11.85 19.25 -9.30
N LEU A 250 -11.82 20.02 -10.39
CA LEU A 250 -10.59 20.39 -11.10
C LEU A 250 -9.59 21.07 -10.15
N LYS A 251 -10.05 22.04 -9.35
CA LYS A 251 -9.23 22.74 -8.36
C LYS A 251 -8.66 21.79 -7.33
N VAL A 252 -9.43 20.86 -6.78
CA VAL A 252 -8.97 19.87 -5.80
C VAL A 252 -7.92 18.95 -6.45
N ARG A 253 -8.18 18.43 -7.64
CA ARG A 253 -7.25 17.55 -8.35
C ARG A 253 -5.92 18.24 -8.63
N ILE A 254 -5.95 19.46 -9.17
CA ILE A 254 -4.74 20.26 -9.46
C ILE A 254 -3.94 20.51 -8.16
N ARG A 255 -4.60 20.85 -7.06
CA ARG A 255 -3.93 21.05 -5.75
C ARG A 255 -3.22 19.78 -5.29
N THR A 256 -3.91 18.66 -5.31
CA THR A 256 -3.31 17.37 -4.92
C THR A 256 -2.08 17.03 -5.76
N LEU A 257 -2.17 17.20 -7.09
CA LEU A 257 -1.03 16.99 -7.98
C LEU A 257 0.12 17.99 -7.71
N ASN A 258 -0.21 19.24 -7.41
CA ASN A 258 0.79 20.25 -7.08
C ASN A 258 1.53 19.95 -5.77
N ASP A 259 0.84 19.46 -4.75
CA ASP A 259 1.46 19.07 -3.48
C ASP A 259 2.35 17.82 -3.66
N LYS A 260 1.90 16.83 -4.43
CA LYS A 260 2.74 15.69 -4.84
C LYS A 260 3.97 16.18 -5.62
N GLN A 261 3.81 17.06 -6.60
CA GLN A 261 4.91 17.63 -7.39
C GLN A 261 5.97 18.28 -6.51
N LYS A 262 5.57 19.17 -5.57
CA LYS A 262 6.49 19.86 -4.67
C LYS A 262 7.32 18.88 -3.83
N ARG A 263 6.69 17.83 -3.28
CA ARG A 263 7.40 16.81 -2.48
C ARG A 263 8.43 16.06 -3.32
N LEU A 264 8.08 15.64 -4.53
CA LEU A 264 9.01 14.94 -5.44
C LEU A 264 10.14 15.86 -5.91
N GLU A 265 9.86 17.13 -6.22
CA GLU A 265 10.87 18.11 -6.58
C GLU A 265 11.84 18.40 -5.43
N ASN A 266 11.34 18.49 -4.20
CA ASN A 266 12.20 18.69 -3.03
C ASN A 266 13.14 17.50 -2.81
N PHE A 267 12.65 16.28 -2.92
CA PHE A 267 13.47 15.07 -2.86
C PHE A 267 14.56 15.08 -3.94
N LEU A 268 14.21 15.37 -5.20
CA LEU A 268 15.13 15.37 -6.33
C LEU A 268 16.18 16.49 -6.32
N LYS A 269 16.06 17.49 -5.43
CA LYS A 269 17.13 18.49 -5.20
C LYS A 269 18.36 17.90 -4.50
N THR A 270 18.18 16.90 -3.69
CA THR A 270 19.21 16.31 -2.83
C THR A 270 19.57 14.88 -3.18
N GLN A 271 18.68 14.15 -3.84
CA GLN A 271 18.83 12.74 -4.14
C GLN A 271 18.46 12.44 -5.59
N HIS A 272 19.10 11.44 -6.18
CA HIS A 272 18.80 11.00 -7.53
C HIS A 272 18.05 9.66 -7.49
N ASN A 273 16.85 9.62 -8.07
CA ASN A 273 16.06 8.40 -8.23
C ASN A 273 15.26 8.48 -9.53
N GLN A 274 15.50 7.53 -10.44
CA GLN A 274 14.92 7.56 -11.78
C GLN A 274 13.39 7.31 -11.77
N THR A 275 12.90 6.44 -10.91
CA THR A 275 11.45 6.20 -10.77
C THR A 275 10.73 7.44 -10.23
N VAL A 276 11.31 8.10 -9.22
CA VAL A 276 10.77 9.37 -8.69
C VAL A 276 10.77 10.45 -9.78
N LYS A 277 11.80 10.51 -10.62
CA LYS A 277 11.86 11.47 -11.74
C LYS A 277 10.74 11.22 -12.75
N ARG A 278 10.53 9.97 -13.20
CA ARG A 278 9.44 9.62 -14.12
C ARG A 278 8.06 9.85 -13.49
N TRP A 279 7.92 9.59 -12.19
CA TRP A 279 6.69 9.94 -11.46
C TRP A 279 6.43 11.44 -11.49
N LEU A 280 7.44 12.26 -11.25
CA LEU A 280 7.33 13.72 -11.34
C LEU A 280 6.93 14.20 -12.75
N GLU A 281 7.49 13.60 -13.80
CA GLU A 281 7.14 13.91 -15.20
C GLU A 281 5.67 13.61 -15.50
N LEU A 282 5.17 12.46 -15.03
CA LEU A 282 3.75 12.11 -15.16
C LEU A 282 2.84 13.11 -14.41
N ILE A 283 3.17 13.46 -13.17
CA ILE A 283 2.43 14.47 -12.39
C ILE A 283 2.36 15.81 -13.12
N LYS A 284 3.48 16.26 -13.70
CA LYS A 284 3.54 17.52 -14.46
C LYS A 284 2.65 17.48 -15.71
N SER A 285 2.68 16.37 -16.44
CA SER A 285 1.85 16.15 -17.62
C SER A 285 0.37 16.19 -17.29
N GLU A 286 -0.05 15.42 -16.28
CA GLU A 286 -1.46 15.38 -15.84
C GLU A 286 -1.94 16.74 -15.34
N LYS A 287 -1.12 17.42 -14.53
CA LYS A 287 -1.45 18.76 -14.05
C LYS A 287 -1.67 19.74 -15.23
N ALA A 288 -0.87 19.67 -16.28
CA ALA A 288 -1.01 20.50 -17.46
C ALA A 288 -2.33 20.23 -18.22
N VAL A 289 -2.76 18.96 -18.30
CA VAL A 289 -4.06 18.59 -18.90
C VAL A 289 -5.21 19.22 -18.12
N PHE A 290 -5.23 19.10 -16.79
CA PHE A 290 -6.29 19.67 -15.96
C PHE A 290 -6.30 21.20 -15.97
N PHE A 291 -5.13 21.84 -16.06
CA PHE A 291 -5.06 23.29 -16.23
C PHE A 291 -5.67 23.74 -17.57
N LYS A 292 -5.36 23.07 -18.68
CA LYS A 292 -5.95 23.38 -19.99
C LYS A 292 -7.47 23.23 -19.97
N LYS A 293 -7.98 22.16 -19.34
CA LYS A 293 -9.41 21.95 -19.15
C LYS A 293 -10.05 23.08 -18.33
N MET A 294 -9.40 23.46 -17.22
CA MET A 294 -9.88 24.58 -16.39
C MET A 294 -9.90 25.90 -17.14
N GLU A 295 -8.92 26.16 -18.00
CA GLU A 295 -8.87 27.36 -18.86
C GLU A 295 -9.98 27.40 -19.87
N SER A 296 -10.29 26.26 -20.50
CA SER A 296 -11.35 26.14 -21.51
C SER A 296 -12.74 26.29 -20.89
N GLU A 297 -12.99 25.63 -19.76
CA GLU A 297 -14.34 25.56 -19.17
C GLU A 297 -14.64 26.71 -18.19
N TYR A 298 -13.58 27.28 -17.56
CA TYR A 298 -13.69 28.29 -16.49
C TYR A 298 -12.66 29.43 -16.66
N PRO A 299 -12.67 30.19 -17.79
CA PRO A 299 -11.59 31.11 -18.12
C PRO A 299 -11.34 32.21 -17.10
N LEU A 300 -12.39 32.79 -16.51
CA LEU A 300 -12.25 33.86 -15.51
C LEU A 300 -11.65 33.36 -14.20
N TYR A 301 -12.06 32.17 -13.74
CA TYR A 301 -11.53 31.56 -12.51
C TYR A 301 -10.12 31.01 -12.69
N SER A 302 -9.77 30.58 -13.90
CA SER A 302 -8.43 30.03 -14.20
C SER A 302 -7.34 31.09 -14.10
N LEU A 303 -7.61 32.33 -14.47
CA LEU A 303 -6.67 33.46 -14.35
C LEU A 303 -6.25 33.69 -12.89
N PHE A 304 -7.21 33.70 -11.96
CA PHE A 304 -6.92 33.86 -10.54
C PHE A 304 -6.18 32.66 -9.97
N PHE A 305 -6.58 31.46 -10.37
CA PHE A 305 -5.99 30.20 -9.88
C PHE A 305 -4.53 30.02 -10.35
N LYS A 306 -4.21 30.41 -11.57
CA LYS A 306 -2.82 30.41 -12.07
C LYS A 306 -1.86 31.26 -11.26
N TYR A 307 -2.35 32.38 -10.73
CA TYR A 307 -1.53 33.28 -9.91
C TYR A 307 -1.11 32.66 -8.57
N VAL A 308 -1.93 31.73 -8.05
CA VAL A 308 -1.73 31.08 -6.75
C VAL A 308 -0.95 29.77 -6.86
N TYR A 309 -0.99 29.08 -8.01
CA TYR A 309 -0.53 27.69 -8.16
C TYR A 309 0.49 27.48 -9.30
N ARG A 310 1.05 28.55 -9.82
CA ARG A 310 2.27 28.51 -10.63
C ARG A 310 3.47 28.43 -9.72
#